data_87a65011de1de2a33fb72488f4d4b385
#
_entry.id   87a65011de1de2a33fb72488f4d4b385
#
_cell.length_a   1.000
_cell.length_b   1.000
_cell.length_c   1.000
_cell.angle_alpha   90.00
_cell.angle_beta   90.00
_cell.angle_gamma   90.00
#
_symmetry.space_group_name_H-M   'P 1'
#
loop_
_entity.id
_entity.type
_entity.pdbx_description
1 polymer ?
#
loop_
_entity_poly.entity_id
_entity_poly.type
_entity_poly.pdbx_seq_one_letter_code
_entity_poly.pdbx_strand_id
1 'polypeptide(L)'
;MNTRINPANFTKTVGAYSQGLKVDIGDKAMVFVSGQLAMDADGNPVAPDDISAQTRFIFENIKKILGEAGAALEDVVKVQIFVTDISKFPQVSAVRNEYLGDIRPVSTLLEISRTVKDGCDIEIEVTAIVDK
;
A
#
# COMPACT_ATOMS: atom_id res chain seq x y z
N MET A 1 5.76 -20.65 -7.84
CA MET A 1 6.77 -19.71 -8.36
C MET A 1 6.48 -18.32 -7.83
N ASN A 2 7.52 -17.56 -7.56
CA ASN A 2 7.37 -16.20 -7.07
C ASN A 2 7.73 -15.21 -8.16
N THR A 3 6.92 -14.15 -8.31
CA THR A 3 7.17 -13.09 -9.27
C THR A 3 7.31 -11.77 -8.53
N ARG A 4 8.46 -11.10 -8.70
CA ARG A 4 8.71 -9.78 -8.11
C ARG A 4 8.03 -8.71 -8.95
N ILE A 5 7.41 -7.75 -8.27
CA ILE A 5 6.68 -6.65 -8.90
C ILE A 5 7.35 -5.35 -8.51
N ASN A 6 7.93 -4.66 -9.50
CA ASN A 6 8.55 -3.34 -9.29
C ASN A 6 8.15 -2.42 -10.43
N PRO A 7 7.01 -1.72 -10.32
CA PRO A 7 6.52 -0.86 -11.40
C PRO A 7 7.50 0.24 -11.77
N ALA A 8 7.48 0.64 -13.04
CA ALA A 8 8.24 1.79 -13.50
C ALA A 8 7.74 3.08 -12.83
N ASN A 9 8.62 4.06 -12.67
CA ASN A 9 8.32 5.37 -12.09
C ASN A 9 7.95 5.34 -10.60
N PHE A 10 8.24 4.24 -9.91
CA PHE A 10 8.16 4.16 -8.46
C PHE A 10 9.49 4.54 -7.83
N THR A 11 9.46 4.91 -6.55
CA THR A 11 10.66 5.03 -5.74
C THR A 11 11.44 3.72 -5.83
N LYS A 12 12.75 3.81 -6.09
CA LYS A 12 13.58 2.62 -6.17
C LYS A 12 13.69 1.97 -4.80
N THR A 13 13.67 0.64 -4.79
CA THR A 13 13.93 -0.12 -3.58
C THR A 13 15.42 0.03 -3.22
N VAL A 14 15.68 0.46 -1.98
CA VAL A 14 17.06 0.70 -1.50
C VAL A 14 17.59 -0.44 -0.64
N GLY A 15 16.99 -1.59 -0.71
CA GLY A 15 17.38 -2.77 0.05
C GLY A 15 16.98 -4.04 -0.66
N ALA A 16 17.14 -5.15 0.03
CA ALA A 16 16.84 -6.48 -0.52
C ALA A 16 15.32 -6.77 -0.40
N TYR A 17 14.50 -6.01 -1.14
CA TYR A 17 13.05 -6.22 -1.17
C TYR A 17 12.47 -5.79 -2.51
N SER A 18 11.18 -6.09 -2.73
CA SER A 18 10.41 -5.69 -3.90
C SER A 18 9.20 -4.89 -3.46
N GLN A 19 8.62 -4.09 -4.36
CA GLN A 19 7.37 -3.36 -4.08
C GLN A 19 6.21 -4.33 -3.89
N GLY A 20 6.16 -5.38 -4.67
CA GLY A 20 5.18 -6.45 -4.51
C GLY A 20 5.77 -7.81 -4.83
N LEU A 21 5.11 -8.84 -4.36
CA LEU A 21 5.50 -10.23 -4.61
C LEU A 21 4.25 -11.06 -4.86
N LYS A 22 4.21 -11.73 -6.01
CA LYS A 22 3.15 -12.67 -6.35
C LYS A 22 3.66 -14.09 -6.09
N VAL A 23 2.92 -14.84 -5.30
CA VAL A 23 3.27 -16.22 -4.92
C VAL A 23 2.18 -17.14 -5.39
N ASP A 24 2.52 -18.08 -6.27
CA ASP A 24 1.57 -19.08 -6.77
C ASP A 24 1.28 -20.12 -5.69
N ILE A 25 0.01 -20.37 -5.43
CA ILE A 25 -0.47 -21.38 -4.47
C ILE A 25 -1.60 -22.17 -5.12
N GLY A 26 -1.24 -23.27 -5.79
CA GLY A 26 -2.23 -24.09 -6.49
C GLY A 26 -2.91 -23.33 -7.62
N ASP A 27 -4.24 -23.26 -7.57
CA ASP A 27 -5.05 -22.55 -8.56
C ASP A 27 -5.23 -21.06 -8.21
N LYS A 28 -4.62 -20.60 -7.13
CA LYS A 28 -4.66 -19.21 -6.70
C LYS A 28 -3.26 -18.63 -6.59
N ALA A 29 -3.20 -17.32 -6.47
CA ALA A 29 -1.96 -16.63 -6.15
C ALA A 29 -2.21 -15.64 -5.02
N MET A 30 -1.23 -15.51 -4.12
CA MET A 30 -1.21 -14.43 -3.13
C MET A 30 -0.33 -13.30 -3.65
N VAL A 31 -0.78 -12.09 -3.46
CA VAL A 31 -0.02 -10.89 -3.81
C VAL A 31 0.24 -10.11 -2.53
N PHE A 32 1.51 -9.97 -2.21
CA PHE A 32 1.95 -9.19 -1.05
C PHE A 32 2.48 -7.85 -1.55
N VAL A 33 2.02 -6.77 -0.96
CA VAL A 33 2.49 -5.42 -1.29
C VAL A 33 3.25 -4.89 -0.09
N SER A 34 4.52 -4.54 -0.31
CA SER A 34 5.36 -3.91 0.73
C SER A 34 4.74 -2.62 1.22
N GLY A 35 5.05 -2.24 2.44
CA GLY A 35 4.61 -0.96 2.98
C GLY A 35 4.91 0.18 2.02
N GLN A 36 3.87 0.89 1.60
CA GLN A 36 3.96 1.99 0.66
C GLN A 36 3.91 3.32 1.40
N LEU A 37 4.80 4.22 1.00
CA LEU A 37 4.86 5.59 1.49
C LEU A 37 4.45 6.55 0.37
N ALA A 38 4.05 7.75 0.74
CA ALA A 38 3.75 8.79 -0.24
C ALA A 38 5.03 9.46 -0.71
N MET A 39 5.79 8.75 -1.53
CA MET A 39 7.04 9.23 -2.14
C MET A 39 6.95 9.14 -3.65
N ASP A 40 7.55 10.12 -4.33
CA ASP A 40 7.68 10.08 -5.79
C ASP A 40 8.87 9.20 -6.22
N ALA A 41 9.10 9.11 -7.54
CA ALA A 41 10.16 8.27 -8.09
C ALA A 41 11.56 8.72 -7.65
N ASP A 42 11.73 9.99 -7.27
CA ASP A 42 13.00 10.52 -6.79
C ASP A 42 13.18 10.39 -5.27
N GLY A 43 12.19 9.79 -4.60
CA GLY A 43 12.24 9.58 -3.16
C GLY A 43 11.82 10.78 -2.33
N ASN A 44 11.19 11.79 -2.95
CA ASN A 44 10.69 12.96 -2.24
C ASN A 44 9.29 12.74 -1.69
N PRO A 45 8.95 13.27 -0.49
CA PRO A 45 7.60 13.14 0.03
C PRO A 45 6.60 13.85 -0.89
N VAL A 46 5.46 13.21 -1.09
CA VAL A 46 4.32 13.78 -1.80
C VAL A 46 3.36 14.36 -0.78
N ALA A 47 2.92 15.61 -1.01
CA ALA A 47 1.93 16.28 -0.16
C ALA A 47 2.26 16.16 1.34
N PRO A 48 3.47 16.56 1.80
CA PRO A 48 3.74 16.59 3.23
C PRO A 48 2.70 17.47 3.92
N ASP A 49 2.32 17.11 5.13
CA ASP A 49 1.29 17.77 5.94
C ASP A 49 -0.15 17.59 5.44
N ASP A 50 -0.38 16.79 4.40
CA ASP A 50 -1.71 16.46 3.92
C ASP A 50 -1.93 14.95 3.94
N ILE A 51 -2.43 14.44 5.06
CA ILE A 51 -2.57 12.99 5.26
C ILE A 51 -3.59 12.37 4.28
N SER A 52 -4.64 13.11 3.94
CA SER A 52 -5.64 12.62 2.96
C SER A 52 -5.02 12.43 1.59
N ALA A 53 -4.24 13.41 1.12
CA ALA A 53 -3.55 13.33 -0.17
C ALA A 53 -2.50 12.22 -0.15
N GLN A 54 -1.75 12.06 0.94
CA GLN A 54 -0.79 10.97 1.07
C GLN A 54 -1.47 9.61 1.02
N THR A 55 -2.57 9.47 1.70
CA THR A 55 -3.33 8.20 1.72
C THR A 55 -3.83 7.85 0.31
N ARG A 56 -4.38 8.83 -0.43
CA ARG A 56 -4.80 8.62 -1.82
C ARG A 56 -3.65 8.22 -2.72
N PHE A 57 -2.53 8.90 -2.62
CA PHE A 57 -1.34 8.58 -3.41
C PHE A 57 -0.91 7.13 -3.19
N ILE A 58 -0.89 6.69 -1.93
CA ILE A 58 -0.51 5.32 -1.58
C ILE A 58 -1.48 4.31 -2.18
N PHE A 59 -2.81 4.54 -2.07
CA PHE A 59 -3.78 3.61 -2.65
C PHE A 59 -3.68 3.55 -4.17
N GLU A 60 -3.40 4.67 -4.84
CA GLU A 60 -3.17 4.65 -6.30
C GLU A 60 -1.93 3.82 -6.64
N ASN A 61 -0.86 3.91 -5.86
CA ASN A 61 0.32 3.07 -6.06
C ASN A 61 0.04 1.59 -5.78
N ILE A 62 -0.72 1.29 -4.75
CA ILE A 62 -1.14 -0.09 -4.45
C ILE A 62 -1.92 -0.67 -5.63
N LYS A 63 -2.83 0.11 -6.22
CA LYS A 63 -3.57 -0.32 -7.42
C LYS A 63 -2.64 -0.68 -8.57
N LYS A 64 -1.58 0.11 -8.79
CA LYS A 64 -0.61 -0.16 -9.85
C LYS A 64 0.17 -1.45 -9.59
N ILE A 65 0.60 -1.65 -8.35
CA ILE A 65 1.35 -2.87 -7.98
C ILE A 65 0.46 -4.11 -8.15
N LEU A 66 -0.77 -4.04 -7.65
CA LEU A 66 -1.73 -5.14 -7.79
C LEU A 66 -2.02 -5.41 -9.26
N GLY A 67 -2.21 -4.37 -10.07
CA GLY A 67 -2.49 -4.49 -11.49
C GLY A 67 -1.40 -5.25 -12.25
N GLU A 68 -0.13 -5.00 -11.94
CA GLU A 68 0.98 -5.72 -12.55
C GLU A 68 1.03 -7.20 -12.14
N ALA A 69 0.42 -7.52 -11.00
CA ALA A 69 0.29 -8.90 -10.55
C ALA A 69 -0.97 -9.60 -11.07
N GLY A 70 -1.79 -8.90 -11.86
CA GLY A 70 -3.07 -9.43 -12.34
C GLY A 70 -4.17 -9.38 -11.29
N ALA A 71 -4.04 -8.52 -10.29
CA ALA A 71 -4.99 -8.36 -9.21
C ALA A 71 -5.58 -6.94 -9.20
N ALA A 72 -6.59 -6.73 -8.38
CA ALA A 72 -7.25 -5.44 -8.19
C ALA A 72 -7.57 -5.23 -6.72
N LEU A 73 -8.06 -4.06 -6.36
CA LEU A 73 -8.44 -3.77 -4.97
C LEU A 73 -9.50 -4.75 -4.45
N GLU A 74 -10.38 -5.21 -5.32
CA GLU A 74 -11.41 -6.21 -4.98
C GLU A 74 -10.84 -7.52 -4.46
N ASP A 75 -9.58 -7.80 -4.76
CA ASP A 75 -8.89 -9.02 -4.33
C ASP A 75 -8.18 -8.85 -2.99
N VAL A 76 -8.16 -7.65 -2.43
CA VAL A 76 -7.50 -7.37 -1.15
C VAL A 76 -8.27 -8.04 -0.02
N VAL A 77 -7.55 -8.83 0.79
CA VAL A 77 -8.13 -9.53 1.95
C VAL A 77 -7.65 -8.94 3.27
N LYS A 78 -6.54 -8.22 3.25
CA LYS A 78 -5.97 -7.63 4.48
C LYS A 78 -5.28 -6.32 4.15
N VAL A 79 -5.50 -5.31 4.99
CA VAL A 79 -4.81 -4.03 4.94
C VAL A 79 -4.27 -3.68 6.31
N GLN A 80 -3.02 -3.22 6.36
CA GLN A 80 -2.39 -2.69 7.57
C GLN A 80 -1.96 -1.26 7.31
N ILE A 81 -2.34 -0.37 8.22
CA ILE A 81 -2.11 1.07 8.11
C ILE A 81 -1.35 1.55 9.33
N PHE A 82 -0.25 2.24 9.11
CA PHE A 82 0.60 2.79 10.15
C PHE A 82 0.64 4.31 10.01
N VAL A 83 0.29 5.04 11.06
CA VAL A 83 0.25 6.51 11.05
C VAL A 83 1.13 7.07 12.15
N THR A 84 1.69 8.25 11.93
CA THR A 84 2.51 8.91 12.95
C THR A 84 1.68 9.75 13.93
N ASP A 85 0.42 10.02 13.59
CA ASP A 85 -0.50 10.78 14.44
C ASP A 85 -1.89 10.17 14.36
N ILE A 86 -2.28 9.41 15.40
CA ILE A 86 -3.55 8.70 15.44
C ILE A 86 -4.76 9.65 15.48
N SER A 87 -4.57 10.91 15.86
CA SER A 87 -5.65 11.89 15.84
C SER A 87 -6.18 12.17 14.42
N LYS A 88 -5.39 11.83 13.41
CA LYS A 88 -5.77 11.97 11.99
C LYS A 88 -6.51 10.75 11.45
N PHE A 89 -6.86 9.79 12.31
CA PHE A 89 -7.62 8.60 11.91
C PHE A 89 -8.87 8.92 11.09
N PRO A 90 -9.68 9.94 11.41
CA PRO A 90 -10.88 10.21 10.60
C PRO A 90 -10.58 10.50 9.13
N GLN A 91 -9.52 11.26 8.84
CA GLN A 91 -9.14 11.57 7.46
C GLN A 91 -8.65 10.33 6.72
N VAL A 92 -7.82 9.51 7.38
CA VAL A 92 -7.29 8.26 6.81
C VAL A 92 -8.44 7.28 6.55
N SER A 93 -9.33 7.12 7.52
CA SER A 93 -10.49 6.23 7.42
C SER A 93 -11.41 6.63 6.27
N ALA A 94 -11.65 7.93 6.08
CA ALA A 94 -12.48 8.42 4.99
C ALA A 94 -11.90 8.02 3.63
N VAL A 95 -10.60 8.19 3.41
CA VAL A 95 -9.94 7.81 2.15
C VAL A 95 -9.94 6.29 1.99
N ARG A 96 -9.57 5.54 3.05
CA ARG A 96 -9.64 4.07 3.00
C ARG A 96 -11.01 3.60 2.54
N ASN A 97 -12.08 4.21 3.05
CA ASN A 97 -13.45 3.82 2.72
C ASN A 97 -13.81 4.16 1.28
N GLU A 98 -13.21 5.21 0.69
CA GLU A 98 -13.39 5.49 -0.73
C GLU A 98 -12.86 4.33 -1.60
N TYR A 99 -11.73 3.74 -1.22
CA TYR A 99 -11.08 2.69 -2.00
C TYR A 99 -11.57 1.28 -1.64
N LEU A 100 -11.86 1.02 -0.38
CA LEU A 100 -12.11 -0.33 0.13
C LEU A 100 -13.52 -0.50 0.74
N GLY A 101 -14.41 0.50 0.59
CA GLY A 101 -15.68 0.53 1.30
C GLY A 101 -16.57 -0.68 1.10
N ASP A 102 -16.69 -1.17 -0.14
CA ASP A 102 -17.51 -2.34 -0.46
C ASP A 102 -16.76 -3.67 -0.32
N ILE A 103 -15.44 -3.61 -0.27
CA ILE A 103 -14.58 -4.80 -0.23
C ILE A 103 -14.49 -5.35 1.18
N ARG A 104 -14.33 -4.46 2.16
CA ARG A 104 -14.28 -4.75 3.61
C ARG A 104 -13.25 -5.82 3.97
N PRO A 105 -11.97 -5.66 3.58
CA PRO A 105 -10.93 -6.58 4.05
C PRO A 105 -10.74 -6.45 5.56
N VAL A 106 -10.05 -7.42 6.16
CA VAL A 106 -9.61 -7.21 7.54
C VAL A 106 -8.62 -6.04 7.57
N SER A 107 -8.73 -5.19 8.58
CA SER A 107 -8.00 -3.92 8.62
C SER A 107 -7.46 -3.64 10.00
N THR A 108 -6.19 -3.27 10.08
CA THR A 108 -5.55 -2.85 11.33
C THR A 108 -4.91 -1.49 11.10
N LEU A 109 -5.10 -0.56 12.02
CA LEU A 109 -4.49 0.76 11.99
C LEU A 109 -3.81 1.03 13.34
N LEU A 110 -2.53 1.39 13.28
CA LEU A 110 -1.70 1.63 14.46
C LEU A 110 -0.96 2.95 14.34
N GLU A 111 -0.71 3.58 15.48
CA GLU A 111 0.23 4.70 15.55
C GLU A 111 1.65 4.17 15.71
N ILE A 112 2.58 4.75 14.97
CA ILE A 112 4.02 4.47 15.06
C ILE A 112 4.77 5.77 15.33
N SER A 113 6.00 5.66 15.78
CA SER A 113 6.80 6.85 16.11
C SER A 113 7.13 7.68 14.87
N ARG A 114 7.50 7.02 13.77
CA ARG A 114 7.79 7.66 12.48
C ARG A 114 7.96 6.60 11.40
N THR A 115 7.88 7.04 10.13
CA THR A 115 8.26 6.21 9.00
C THR A 115 9.75 6.42 8.69
N VAL A 116 10.27 5.66 7.72
CA VAL A 116 11.67 5.76 7.29
C VAL A 116 11.98 7.08 6.60
N LYS A 117 10.96 7.83 6.17
CA LYS A 117 11.14 9.08 5.43
C LYS A 117 10.41 10.23 6.14
N ASP A 118 11.15 11.27 6.50
CA ASP A 118 10.55 12.50 7.04
C ASP A 118 9.59 13.08 6.02
N GLY A 119 8.44 13.56 6.48
CA GLY A 119 7.39 14.10 5.62
C GLY A 119 6.40 13.06 5.10
N CYS A 120 6.67 11.77 5.32
CA CYS A 120 5.73 10.68 5.03
C CYS A 120 5.15 10.21 6.35
N ASP A 121 3.87 10.51 6.58
CA ASP A 121 3.23 10.32 7.88
C ASP A 121 2.30 9.11 7.92
N ILE A 122 2.26 8.34 6.85
CA ILE A 122 1.43 7.14 6.74
C ILE A 122 2.13 6.10 5.87
N GLU A 123 1.99 4.85 6.27
CA GLU A 123 2.47 3.69 5.51
C GLU A 123 1.35 2.67 5.43
N ILE A 124 1.15 2.06 4.26
CA ILE A 124 0.10 1.07 4.06
C ILE A 124 0.66 -0.15 3.34
N GLU A 125 0.33 -1.33 3.84
CA GLU A 125 0.62 -2.59 3.17
C GLU A 125 -0.66 -3.39 3.00
N VAL A 126 -0.74 -4.20 1.93
CA VAL A 126 -1.90 -5.06 1.68
C VAL A 126 -1.46 -6.46 1.29
N THR A 127 -2.39 -7.38 1.49
CA THR A 127 -2.31 -8.74 0.96
C THR A 127 -3.57 -9.00 0.15
N ALA A 128 -3.41 -9.55 -1.05
CA ALA A 128 -4.52 -9.90 -1.92
C ALA A 128 -4.43 -11.38 -2.32
N ILE A 129 -5.57 -11.97 -2.66
CA ILE A 129 -5.65 -13.33 -3.19
C ILE A 129 -6.45 -13.27 -4.47
N VAL A 130 -5.93 -13.88 -5.53
CA VAL A 130 -6.54 -13.83 -6.85
C VAL A 130 -6.52 -15.24 -7.48
N ASP A 131 -7.50 -15.53 -8.32
CA ASP A 131 -7.51 -16.76 -9.10
C ASP A 131 -6.45 -16.67 -10.21
N LYS A 132 -5.81 -17.80 -10.46
CA LYS A 132 -4.81 -17.88 -11.53
C LYS A 132 -5.47 -18.09 -12.88
#